data_7df984ede8acbae3c146d98cc4e6e706
#
_entry.id   7df984ede8acbae3c146d98cc4e6e706
#
_cell.length_a   1.000
_cell.length_b   1.000
_cell.length_c   1.000
_cell.angle_alpha   90.00
_cell.angle_beta   90.00
_cell.angle_gamma   90.00
#
_symmetry.space_group_name_H-M   'P 1'
#
loop_
_entity.id
_entity.type
_entity.pdbx_description
1 polymer ?
#
loop_
_entity_poly.entity_id
_entity_poly.type
_entity_poly.pdbx_seq_one_letter_code
_entity_poly.pdbx_strand_id
1 'polypeptide(L)'
;MNVRSLNLVATILATFIFLSNSCGTHAAENQRRLKLVFITCCVDEPFFGPVKKGMHDAAKMMDVDCDFIGTKGVDPVEQARMVPQAVADGYNGIALNLIDAEAFDGVVADAISKGVPVVGFNIDDNSTPNARLASVNQRVHAAGRILAEHALGDIPPGAHILMTKHDNGVSALEDRLRGAQEVLKSKNITWTTIVTGNDAKSGAETVAKALRENADIRIILSSGQSDTEAAGRAIEAHFPKQGYWSAGFDLSPKTLELIQIGHIRFTIDQQPYVQGFYPVVALTLNLRYGIAPSDVDAGAGIVDRRNVKQVMQLTADGYR
;
A
#
# COMPACT_ATOMS: atom_id res chain seq x y z
N MET A 1 27.49 -86.03 -56.11
CA MET A 1 27.89 -86.62 -54.78
C MET A 1 27.29 -85.72 -53.73
N ASN A 2 26.45 -86.31 -52.91
CA ASN A 2 25.69 -85.83 -51.82
C ASN A 2 26.39 -84.84 -50.86
N VAL A 3 25.67 -83.80 -50.47
CA VAL A 3 25.63 -83.40 -49.06
C VAL A 3 24.30 -82.69 -48.75
N ARG A 4 23.70 -83.19 -47.70
CA ARG A 4 22.37 -82.88 -47.19
C ARG A 4 22.28 -81.48 -46.55
N SER A 5 21.25 -80.78 -46.85
CA SER A 5 20.72 -79.68 -46.14
C SER A 5 20.28 -80.05 -44.71
N LEU A 6 20.71 -79.33 -43.70
CA LEU A 6 20.18 -79.40 -42.36
C LEU A 6 19.52 -78.06 -42.05
N ASN A 7 18.19 -78.03 -42.06
CA ASN A 7 17.39 -76.89 -41.63
C ASN A 7 17.47 -76.77 -40.11
N LEU A 8 18.00 -75.66 -39.64
CA LEU A 8 17.91 -75.28 -38.22
C LEU A 8 16.88 -74.23 -38.06
N VAL A 9 15.70 -74.62 -37.61
CA VAL A 9 14.61 -73.70 -37.25
C VAL A 9 14.99 -73.10 -35.89
N ALA A 10 15.42 -71.83 -35.90
CA ALA A 10 15.65 -71.07 -34.68
C ALA A 10 14.32 -70.48 -34.23
N THR A 11 13.72 -71.02 -33.23
CA THR A 11 12.55 -70.49 -32.54
C THR A 11 12.99 -69.26 -31.73
N ILE A 12 12.71 -68.03 -32.23
CA ILE A 12 12.90 -66.80 -31.45
C ILE A 12 11.72 -66.65 -30.48
N LEU A 13 11.99 -66.97 -29.21
CA LEU A 13 11.08 -66.70 -28.11
C LEU A 13 11.16 -65.21 -27.80
N ALA A 14 10.20 -64.43 -28.34
CA ALA A 14 10.04 -63.01 -28.04
C ALA A 14 9.51 -62.86 -26.61
N THR A 15 10.40 -62.66 -25.68
CA THR A 15 10.04 -62.25 -24.29
C THR A 15 9.54 -60.82 -24.34
N PHE A 16 8.22 -60.61 -24.40
CA PHE A 16 7.61 -59.32 -24.13
C PHE A 16 7.82 -58.97 -22.66
N ILE A 17 8.86 -58.15 -22.37
CA ILE A 17 8.97 -57.49 -21.10
C ILE A 17 7.90 -56.37 -21.10
N PHE A 18 6.79 -56.62 -20.41
CA PHE A 18 5.86 -55.58 -20.00
C PHE A 18 6.61 -54.67 -19.04
N LEU A 19 7.20 -53.60 -19.57
CA LEU A 19 7.53 -52.44 -18.79
C LEU A 19 6.16 -51.83 -18.36
N SER A 20 5.70 -52.29 -17.20
CA SER A 20 4.69 -51.56 -16.45
C SER A 20 5.23 -50.15 -16.20
N ASN A 21 4.88 -49.21 -17.07
CA ASN A 21 4.91 -47.81 -16.72
C ASN A 21 4.03 -47.68 -15.47
N SER A 22 4.64 -47.76 -14.32
CA SER A 22 4.13 -47.18 -13.11
C SER A 22 4.09 -45.68 -13.39
N CYS A 23 2.95 -45.25 -14.00
CA CYS A 23 2.52 -43.91 -13.91
C CYS A 23 2.45 -43.62 -12.42
N GLY A 24 3.55 -43.12 -11.89
CA GLY A 24 3.59 -42.62 -10.53
C GLY A 24 2.47 -41.59 -10.46
N THR A 25 1.36 -41.99 -9.86
CA THR A 25 0.47 -41.05 -9.23
C THR A 25 1.38 -40.27 -8.30
N HIS A 26 1.89 -39.13 -8.75
CA HIS A 26 2.25 -38.09 -7.82
C HIS A 26 0.98 -37.92 -6.98
N ALA A 27 0.92 -38.63 -5.86
CA ALA A 27 0.05 -38.30 -4.78
C ALA A 27 0.24 -36.79 -4.64
N ALA A 28 -0.81 -36.02 -4.86
CA ALA A 28 -0.81 -34.63 -4.51
C ALA A 28 -0.45 -34.63 -3.03
N GLU A 29 0.85 -34.43 -2.76
CA GLU A 29 1.35 -34.16 -1.44
C GLU A 29 0.43 -33.05 -0.98
N ASN A 30 -0.26 -33.28 0.12
CA ASN A 30 -1.22 -32.33 0.69
C ASN A 30 -0.40 -31.07 0.98
N GLN A 31 -0.21 -30.26 -0.08
CA GLN A 31 0.66 -29.10 -0.04
C GLN A 31 0.00 -28.18 0.94
N ARG A 32 0.57 -28.14 2.15
CA ARG A 32 0.08 -27.33 3.25
C ARG A 32 -0.14 -25.94 2.70
N ARG A 33 -1.36 -25.43 2.79
CA ARG A 33 -1.75 -24.14 2.27
C ARG A 33 -0.77 -23.08 2.76
N LEU A 34 -0.26 -22.26 1.87
CA LEU A 34 0.68 -21.19 2.25
C LEU A 34 0.00 -20.23 3.21
N LYS A 35 0.70 -19.84 4.26
CA LYS A 35 0.27 -18.83 5.23
C LYS A 35 1.08 -17.56 5.04
N LEU A 36 0.41 -16.48 4.76
CA LEU A 36 0.99 -15.15 4.62
C LEU A 36 0.50 -14.25 5.74
N VAL A 37 1.28 -13.23 6.09
CA VAL A 37 0.87 -12.24 7.08
C VAL A 37 1.20 -10.83 6.59
N PHE A 38 0.26 -9.92 6.83
CA PHE A 38 0.46 -8.47 6.71
C PHE A 38 0.74 -7.89 8.08
N ILE A 39 1.81 -7.12 8.20
CA ILE A 39 2.24 -6.49 9.45
C ILE A 39 2.28 -4.98 9.24
N THR A 40 1.50 -4.22 10.04
CA THR A 40 1.37 -2.77 9.89
C THR A 40 1.41 -2.05 11.24
N CYS A 41 1.50 -0.73 11.23
CA CYS A 41 1.08 0.11 12.35
C CYS A 41 -0.40 0.48 12.22
N CYS A 42 -1.00 1.01 13.28
CA CYS A 42 -2.36 1.56 13.25
C CYS A 42 -3.39 0.60 12.65
N VAL A 43 -3.33 -0.68 13.03
CA VAL A 43 -4.03 -1.82 12.40
C VAL A 43 -5.55 -1.67 12.33
N ASP A 44 -6.12 -0.86 13.23
CA ASP A 44 -7.57 -0.63 13.34
C ASP A 44 -8.04 0.60 12.51
N GLU A 45 -7.13 1.33 11.87
CA GLU A 45 -7.49 2.51 11.08
C GLU A 45 -8.37 2.15 9.87
N PRO A 46 -9.43 2.94 9.60
CA PRO A 46 -10.34 2.71 8.48
C PRO A 46 -9.65 2.65 7.12
N PHE A 47 -8.52 3.33 6.97
CA PHE A 47 -7.67 3.31 5.77
C PHE A 47 -7.34 1.87 5.32
N PHE A 48 -7.11 0.95 6.26
CA PHE A 48 -6.78 -0.44 5.93
C PHE A 48 -7.98 -1.31 5.54
N GLY A 49 -9.20 -0.78 5.54
CA GLY A 49 -10.39 -1.52 5.06
C GLY A 49 -10.22 -2.07 3.65
N PRO A 50 -9.97 -1.22 2.63
CA PRO A 50 -9.73 -1.67 1.27
C PRO A 50 -8.47 -2.52 1.10
N VAL A 51 -7.40 -2.29 1.88
CA VAL A 51 -6.21 -3.14 1.91
C VAL A 51 -6.58 -4.56 2.34
N LYS A 52 -7.29 -4.70 3.46
CA LYS A 52 -7.76 -6.00 3.97
C LYS A 52 -8.67 -6.70 2.95
N LYS A 53 -9.54 -5.96 2.27
CA LYS A 53 -10.38 -6.51 1.20
C LYS A 53 -9.53 -7.03 0.04
N GLY A 54 -8.56 -6.25 -0.46
CA GLY A 54 -7.64 -6.68 -1.52
C GLY A 54 -6.86 -7.92 -1.15
N MET A 55 -6.32 -7.95 0.08
CA MET A 55 -5.64 -9.12 0.65
C MET A 55 -6.54 -10.37 0.64
N HIS A 56 -7.77 -10.27 1.15
CA HIS A 56 -8.69 -11.41 1.21
C HIS A 56 -9.11 -11.90 -0.20
N ASP A 57 -9.39 -10.98 -1.12
CA ASP A 57 -9.78 -11.34 -2.49
C ASP A 57 -8.61 -12.07 -3.20
N ALA A 58 -7.38 -11.57 -3.06
CA ALA A 58 -6.19 -12.23 -3.61
C ALA A 58 -5.90 -13.57 -2.93
N ALA A 59 -6.01 -13.65 -1.61
CA ALA A 59 -5.82 -14.88 -0.85
C ALA A 59 -6.77 -15.99 -1.32
N LYS A 60 -8.04 -15.65 -1.54
CA LYS A 60 -9.03 -16.56 -2.11
C LYS A 60 -8.67 -17.00 -3.53
N MET A 61 -8.24 -16.07 -4.39
CA MET A 61 -7.86 -16.37 -5.78
C MET A 61 -6.61 -17.24 -5.87
N MET A 62 -5.64 -17.00 -4.97
CA MET A 62 -4.37 -17.71 -4.96
C MET A 62 -4.39 -18.98 -4.10
N ASP A 63 -5.52 -19.29 -3.45
CA ASP A 63 -5.64 -20.42 -2.51
C ASP A 63 -4.55 -20.44 -1.44
N VAL A 64 -4.47 -19.34 -0.67
CA VAL A 64 -3.56 -19.14 0.45
C VAL A 64 -4.32 -18.58 1.66
N ASP A 65 -3.75 -18.74 2.85
CA ASP A 65 -4.26 -18.11 4.07
C ASP A 65 -3.50 -16.81 4.33
N CYS A 66 -4.21 -15.76 4.70
CA CYS A 66 -3.62 -14.46 5.01
C CYS A 66 -4.17 -13.90 6.31
N ASP A 67 -3.28 -13.46 7.20
CA ASP A 67 -3.62 -12.71 8.40
C ASP A 67 -3.20 -11.26 8.26
N PHE A 68 -3.93 -10.36 8.93
CA PHE A 68 -3.62 -8.93 9.00
C PHE A 68 -3.46 -8.52 10.45
N ILE A 69 -2.24 -8.21 10.86
CA ILE A 69 -1.88 -7.89 12.25
C ILE A 69 -1.09 -6.59 12.31
N GLY A 70 -0.95 -6.03 13.51
CA GLY A 70 -0.16 -4.82 13.67
C GLY A 70 -0.29 -4.18 15.05
N THR A 71 0.39 -3.05 15.21
CA THR A 71 0.30 -2.21 16.39
C THR A 71 -0.93 -1.31 16.35
N LYS A 72 -1.45 -0.91 17.51
CA LYS A 72 -2.62 0.00 17.58
C LYS A 72 -2.29 1.44 17.18
N GLY A 73 -1.04 1.84 17.36
CA GLY A 73 -0.52 3.15 17.00
C GLY A 73 0.77 3.05 16.21
N VAL A 74 1.43 4.18 15.98
CA VAL A 74 2.75 4.24 15.34
C VAL A 74 3.81 3.81 16.35
N ASP A 75 4.27 2.57 16.25
CA ASP A 75 5.34 1.99 17.07
C ASP A 75 6.24 1.10 16.21
N PRO A 76 7.27 1.68 15.55
CA PRO A 76 8.18 0.92 14.67
C PRO A 76 8.94 -0.19 15.41
N VAL A 77 9.26 0.01 16.67
CA VAL A 77 10.02 -0.97 17.47
C VAL A 77 9.18 -2.21 17.76
N GLU A 78 7.95 -2.01 18.21
CA GLU A 78 7.04 -3.12 18.44
C GLU A 78 6.64 -3.81 17.12
N GLN A 79 6.38 -3.04 16.08
CA GLN A 79 6.07 -3.60 14.76
C GLN A 79 7.25 -4.44 14.22
N ALA A 80 8.50 -3.99 14.38
CA ALA A 80 9.68 -4.75 13.97
C ALA A 80 9.80 -6.10 14.71
N ARG A 81 9.41 -6.18 15.99
CA ARG A 81 9.39 -7.42 16.77
C ARG A 81 8.38 -8.44 16.24
N MET A 82 7.34 -8.00 15.55
CA MET A 82 6.34 -8.90 14.96
C MET A 82 6.91 -9.71 13.79
N VAL A 83 7.96 -9.24 13.11
CA VAL A 83 8.58 -9.95 11.98
C VAL A 83 9.23 -11.27 12.42
N PRO A 84 10.18 -11.33 13.36
CA PRO A 84 10.73 -12.61 13.83
C PRO A 84 9.67 -13.47 14.51
N GLN A 85 8.63 -12.90 15.12
CA GLN A 85 7.52 -13.67 15.68
C GLN A 85 6.74 -14.37 14.56
N ALA A 86 6.42 -13.69 13.46
CA ALA A 86 5.75 -14.29 12.30
C ALA A 86 6.57 -15.44 11.69
N VAL A 87 7.90 -15.30 11.60
CA VAL A 87 8.78 -16.39 11.18
C VAL A 87 8.68 -17.60 12.14
N ALA A 88 8.67 -17.35 13.46
CA ALA A 88 8.56 -18.41 14.47
C ALA A 88 7.17 -19.09 14.45
N ASP A 89 6.11 -18.36 14.15
CA ASP A 89 4.73 -18.85 14.04
C ASP A 89 4.47 -19.63 12.73
N GLY A 90 5.49 -19.72 11.86
CA GLY A 90 5.46 -20.55 10.65
C GLY A 90 4.75 -19.90 9.46
N TYR A 91 4.68 -18.58 9.40
CA TYR A 91 4.27 -17.90 8.18
C TYR A 91 5.31 -18.09 7.08
N ASN A 92 4.83 -18.34 5.85
CA ASN A 92 5.67 -18.61 4.70
C ASN A 92 6.17 -17.32 4.01
N GLY A 93 5.44 -16.20 4.16
CA GLY A 93 5.79 -14.92 3.57
C GLY A 93 5.15 -13.77 4.33
N ILE A 94 5.79 -12.61 4.28
CA ILE A 94 5.43 -11.41 5.04
C ILE A 94 5.23 -10.24 4.09
N ALA A 95 4.08 -9.57 4.18
CA ALA A 95 3.87 -8.22 3.66
C ALA A 95 4.07 -7.23 4.81
N LEU A 96 5.00 -6.28 4.68
CA LEU A 96 5.42 -5.39 5.76
C LEU A 96 5.23 -3.93 5.39
N ASN A 97 4.57 -3.17 6.25
CA ASN A 97 4.48 -1.71 6.15
C ASN A 97 5.73 -1.09 6.80
N LEU A 98 6.66 -0.57 5.99
CA LEU A 98 7.96 -0.07 6.45
C LEU A 98 7.87 1.42 6.79
N ILE A 99 7.35 1.73 7.98
CA ILE A 99 7.07 3.11 8.42
C ILE A 99 8.28 3.89 8.92
N ASP A 100 9.41 3.22 9.12
CA ASP A 100 10.66 3.79 9.63
C ASP A 100 11.83 3.31 8.78
N ALA A 101 12.84 4.17 8.59
CA ALA A 101 13.93 3.94 7.67
C ALA A 101 14.90 2.82 8.12
N GLU A 102 15.07 2.62 9.42
CA GLU A 102 16.14 1.77 9.98
C GLU A 102 15.61 0.59 10.79
N ALA A 103 14.43 0.74 11.39
CA ALA A 103 13.88 -0.22 12.36
C ALA A 103 13.69 -1.64 11.78
N PHE A 104 13.51 -1.74 10.47
CA PHE A 104 13.16 -3.01 9.82
C PHE A 104 14.33 -3.69 9.09
N ASP A 105 15.45 -3.02 8.82
CA ASP A 105 16.55 -3.56 7.99
C ASP A 105 17.05 -4.91 8.50
N GLY A 106 17.38 -4.99 9.79
CA GLY A 106 17.90 -6.20 10.40
C GLY A 106 16.91 -7.35 10.42
N VAL A 107 15.65 -7.09 10.80
CA VAL A 107 14.61 -8.14 10.92
C VAL A 107 14.14 -8.64 9.56
N VAL A 108 14.13 -7.80 8.54
CA VAL A 108 13.82 -8.19 7.15
C VAL A 108 14.93 -9.07 6.59
N ALA A 109 16.19 -8.67 6.75
CA ALA A 109 17.34 -9.46 6.31
C ALA A 109 17.37 -10.84 7.00
N ASP A 110 17.09 -10.91 8.29
CA ASP A 110 17.01 -12.16 9.07
C ASP A 110 15.87 -13.06 8.58
N ALA A 111 14.66 -12.52 8.34
CA ALA A 111 13.53 -13.28 7.81
C ALA A 111 13.86 -13.91 6.44
N ILE A 112 14.45 -13.13 5.53
CA ILE A 112 14.83 -13.59 4.20
C ILE A 112 15.94 -14.66 4.30
N SER A 113 16.92 -14.48 5.19
CA SER A 113 17.97 -15.49 5.41
C SER A 113 17.42 -16.83 5.88
N LYS A 114 16.27 -16.83 6.55
CA LYS A 114 15.53 -18.03 7.00
C LYS A 114 14.56 -18.56 5.94
N GLY A 115 14.58 -18.03 4.74
CA GLY A 115 13.73 -18.46 3.62
C GLY A 115 12.30 -17.91 3.64
N VAL A 116 12.01 -16.90 4.48
CA VAL A 116 10.71 -16.23 4.51
C VAL A 116 10.80 -14.92 3.71
N PRO A 117 10.26 -14.86 2.48
CA PRO A 117 10.28 -13.66 1.65
C PRO A 117 9.47 -12.52 2.28
N VAL A 118 9.97 -11.31 2.13
CA VAL A 118 9.33 -10.07 2.58
C VAL A 118 9.06 -9.16 1.39
N VAL A 119 7.83 -8.65 1.29
CA VAL A 119 7.40 -7.63 0.32
C VAL A 119 6.85 -6.44 1.09
N GLY A 120 7.29 -5.22 0.73
CA GLY A 120 6.74 -3.99 1.30
C GLY A 120 5.32 -3.73 0.81
N PHE A 121 4.50 -3.07 1.63
CA PHE A 121 3.21 -2.54 1.20
C PHE A 121 2.91 -1.22 1.91
N ASN A 122 2.09 -0.38 1.30
CA ASN A 122 1.61 0.92 1.78
C ASN A 122 2.72 1.96 1.95
N ILE A 123 3.58 1.83 2.94
CA ILE A 123 4.77 2.66 3.13
C ILE A 123 6.00 1.79 2.92
N ASP A 124 6.99 2.36 2.27
CA ASP A 124 8.25 1.72 1.97
C ASP A 124 9.41 2.61 2.36
N ASP A 125 10.49 2.02 2.83
CA ASP A 125 11.73 2.71 3.05
C ASP A 125 12.61 2.67 1.79
N ASN A 126 12.94 3.84 1.29
CA ASN A 126 13.88 4.02 0.17
C ASN A 126 15.17 4.75 0.62
N SER A 127 15.34 5.03 1.91
CA SER A 127 16.46 5.81 2.44
C SER A 127 17.64 4.93 2.84
N THR A 128 17.39 3.68 3.24
CA THR A 128 18.41 2.70 3.59
C THR A 128 18.30 1.43 2.71
N PRO A 129 19.41 0.69 2.51
CA PRO A 129 19.37 -0.59 1.84
C PRO A 129 18.48 -1.58 2.61
N ASN A 130 17.42 -2.04 1.99
CA ASN A 130 16.49 -2.99 2.58
C ASN A 130 16.48 -4.30 1.78
N ALA A 131 16.53 -5.43 2.46
CA ALA A 131 16.58 -6.75 1.83
C ALA A 131 15.24 -7.26 1.30
N ARG A 132 14.13 -6.53 1.46
CA ARG A 132 12.82 -6.89 0.90
C ARG A 132 12.89 -7.15 -0.60
N LEU A 133 12.06 -8.06 -1.10
CA LEU A 133 12.13 -8.46 -2.51
C LEU A 133 11.53 -7.41 -3.45
N ALA A 134 10.47 -6.73 -3.02
CA ALA A 134 9.76 -5.70 -3.78
C ALA A 134 8.84 -4.91 -2.84
N SER A 135 8.20 -3.87 -3.35
CA SER A 135 7.17 -3.13 -2.62
C SER A 135 5.95 -2.79 -3.49
N VAL A 136 4.79 -2.69 -2.85
CA VAL A 136 3.51 -2.26 -3.46
C VAL A 136 3.03 -1.04 -2.70
N ASN A 137 3.41 0.14 -3.15
CA ASN A 137 3.16 1.39 -2.45
C ASN A 137 2.99 2.56 -3.43
N GLN A 138 2.62 3.71 -2.90
CA GLN A 138 2.66 4.96 -3.66
C GLN A 138 4.08 5.54 -3.63
N ARG A 139 4.54 6.10 -4.73
CA ARG A 139 5.76 6.93 -4.77
C ARG A 139 5.48 8.27 -4.09
N VAL A 140 5.54 8.26 -2.76
CA VAL A 140 5.01 9.33 -1.89
C VAL A 140 5.56 10.72 -2.20
N HIS A 141 6.86 10.87 -2.44
CA HIS A 141 7.47 12.14 -2.83
C HIS A 141 6.95 12.65 -4.18
N ALA A 142 6.86 11.77 -5.19
CA ALA A 142 6.30 12.11 -6.49
C ALA A 142 4.82 12.47 -6.39
N ALA A 143 4.06 11.76 -5.56
CA ALA A 143 2.65 12.07 -5.31
C ALA A 143 2.47 13.43 -4.64
N GLY A 144 3.38 13.83 -3.73
CA GLY A 144 3.43 15.18 -3.16
C GLY A 144 3.65 16.27 -4.22
N ARG A 145 4.55 16.02 -5.17
CA ARG A 145 4.73 16.92 -6.31
C ARG A 145 3.45 17.04 -7.14
N ILE A 146 2.78 15.92 -7.45
CA ILE A 146 1.50 15.88 -8.19
C ILE A 146 0.42 16.69 -7.46
N LEU A 147 0.31 16.59 -6.12
CA LEU A 147 -0.60 17.40 -5.32
C LEU A 147 -0.38 18.89 -5.59
N ALA A 148 0.85 19.36 -5.45
CA ALA A 148 1.17 20.77 -5.63
C ALA A 148 1.03 21.23 -7.09
N GLU A 149 1.51 20.45 -8.05
CA GLU A 149 1.39 20.74 -9.48
C GLU A 149 -0.07 20.87 -9.91
N HIS A 150 -0.94 20.01 -9.40
CA HIS A 150 -2.37 20.07 -9.69
C HIS A 150 -3.06 21.27 -9.02
N ALA A 151 -2.62 21.64 -7.80
CA ALA A 151 -3.13 22.79 -7.06
C ALA A 151 -2.64 24.14 -7.61
N LEU A 152 -1.50 24.15 -8.27
CA LEU A 152 -0.71 25.36 -8.56
C LEU A 152 -1.47 26.41 -9.39
N GLY A 153 -2.32 25.96 -10.32
CA GLY A 153 -3.13 26.86 -11.14
C GLY A 153 -4.14 27.70 -10.35
N ASP A 154 -4.49 27.25 -9.14
CA ASP A 154 -5.46 27.87 -8.24
C ASP A 154 -4.80 28.60 -7.05
N ILE A 155 -3.48 28.56 -6.94
CA ILE A 155 -2.71 29.23 -5.89
C ILE A 155 -2.15 30.54 -6.42
N PRO A 156 -2.54 31.71 -5.86
CA PRO A 156 -2.00 32.99 -6.28
C PRO A 156 -0.46 33.05 -6.10
N PRO A 157 0.27 33.73 -6.99
CA PRO A 157 1.70 33.96 -6.79
C PRO A 157 1.99 34.65 -5.46
N GLY A 158 3.01 34.14 -4.75
CA GLY A 158 3.40 34.69 -3.44
C GLY A 158 2.42 34.38 -2.29
N ALA A 159 1.45 33.51 -2.50
CA ALA A 159 0.52 33.11 -1.45
C ALA A 159 1.23 32.45 -0.26
N HIS A 160 0.64 32.60 0.91
CA HIS A 160 0.96 31.80 2.09
C HIS A 160 -0.15 30.77 2.30
N ILE A 161 0.19 29.50 2.42
CA ILE A 161 -0.74 28.39 2.55
C ILE A 161 -0.54 27.62 3.84
N LEU A 162 -1.55 26.87 4.27
CA LEU A 162 -1.43 25.90 5.35
C LEU A 162 -1.08 24.53 4.78
N MET A 163 -0.09 23.88 5.36
CA MET A 163 0.19 22.46 5.14
C MET A 163 -0.16 21.68 6.40
N THR A 164 -0.75 20.51 6.24
CA THR A 164 -1.12 19.67 7.38
C THR A 164 -0.55 18.27 7.25
N LYS A 165 -0.32 17.64 8.39
CA LYS A 165 -0.08 16.21 8.57
C LYS A 165 -0.76 15.76 9.85
N HIS A 166 -1.19 14.51 9.90
CA HIS A 166 -1.90 14.03 11.08
C HIS A 166 -0.96 13.48 12.16
N ASP A 167 0.27 13.10 11.81
CA ASP A 167 1.27 12.57 12.74
C ASP A 167 2.69 12.99 12.38
N ASN A 168 3.60 12.93 13.34
CA ASN A 168 5.03 13.20 13.16
C ASN A 168 5.87 11.93 12.93
N GLY A 169 5.34 10.75 13.20
CA GLY A 169 6.07 9.47 13.15
C GLY A 169 5.92 8.70 11.84
N VAL A 170 5.33 9.30 10.81
CA VAL A 170 5.03 8.61 9.53
C VAL A 170 5.81 9.27 8.40
N SER A 171 6.86 8.60 7.92
CA SER A 171 7.77 9.10 6.88
C SER A 171 7.05 9.51 5.59
N ALA A 172 6.01 8.78 5.20
CA ALA A 172 5.23 9.06 3.99
C ALA A 172 4.57 10.45 4.00
N LEU A 173 4.13 10.94 5.17
CA LEU A 173 3.53 12.27 5.30
C LEU A 173 4.56 13.36 5.06
N GLU A 174 5.76 13.21 5.63
CA GLU A 174 6.88 14.13 5.43
C GLU A 174 7.32 14.16 3.97
N ASP A 175 7.42 13.02 3.34
CA ASP A 175 7.86 12.89 1.95
C ASP A 175 6.87 13.52 0.97
N ARG A 176 5.56 13.35 1.19
CA ARG A 176 4.51 14.04 0.43
C ARG A 176 4.62 15.55 0.58
N LEU A 177 4.79 16.05 1.81
CA LEU A 177 4.98 17.48 2.05
C LEU A 177 6.25 17.98 1.38
N ARG A 178 7.37 17.27 1.47
CA ARG A 178 8.65 17.65 0.84
C ARG A 178 8.49 17.76 -0.68
N GLY A 179 7.85 16.77 -1.32
CA GLY A 179 7.56 16.82 -2.76
C GLY A 179 6.70 18.02 -3.16
N ALA A 180 5.66 18.33 -2.38
CA ALA A 180 4.81 19.49 -2.61
C ALA A 180 5.58 20.82 -2.41
N GLN A 181 6.38 20.92 -1.35
CA GLN A 181 7.19 22.09 -1.03
C GLN A 181 8.20 22.45 -2.12
N GLU A 182 8.82 21.45 -2.77
CA GLU A 182 9.73 21.67 -3.91
C GLU A 182 9.04 22.42 -5.06
N VAL A 183 7.82 22.02 -5.40
CA VAL A 183 7.03 22.68 -6.45
C VAL A 183 6.62 24.09 -6.04
N LEU A 184 6.09 24.24 -4.84
CA LEU A 184 5.60 25.53 -4.32
C LEU A 184 6.72 26.56 -4.16
N LYS A 185 7.89 26.15 -3.68
CA LYS A 185 9.06 26.99 -3.52
C LYS A 185 9.51 27.61 -4.84
N SER A 186 9.40 26.87 -5.96
CA SER A 186 9.75 27.35 -7.30
C SER A 186 8.84 28.52 -7.76
N LYS A 187 7.71 28.74 -7.10
CA LYS A 187 6.71 29.79 -7.39
C LYS A 187 6.62 30.85 -6.29
N ASN A 188 7.59 30.90 -5.38
CA ASN A 188 7.61 31.82 -4.24
C ASN A 188 6.38 31.72 -3.32
N ILE A 189 5.76 30.54 -3.26
CA ILE A 189 4.68 30.22 -2.32
C ILE A 189 5.31 29.78 -1.01
N THR A 190 4.83 30.33 0.09
CA THR A 190 5.26 30.01 1.44
C THR A 190 4.20 29.19 2.17
N TRP A 191 4.57 28.54 3.29
CA TRP A 191 3.64 27.70 4.05
C TRP A 191 3.95 27.70 5.55
N THR A 192 2.90 27.47 6.32
CA THR A 192 2.97 27.04 7.72
C THR A 192 2.57 25.57 7.80
N THR A 193 3.27 24.74 8.54
CA THR A 193 2.93 23.33 8.73
C THR A 193 2.42 23.07 10.15
N ILE A 194 1.31 22.36 10.27
CA ILE A 194 0.73 21.95 11.56
C ILE A 194 0.47 20.44 11.61
N VAL A 195 0.39 19.89 12.83
CA VAL A 195 -0.06 18.53 13.11
C VAL A 195 -1.49 18.57 13.61
N THR A 196 -2.39 17.81 12.97
CA THR A 196 -3.81 17.81 13.28
C THR A 196 -4.24 16.72 14.25
N GLY A 197 -3.45 15.66 14.39
CA GLY A 197 -3.84 14.43 15.07
C GLY A 197 -4.62 13.49 14.14
N ASN A 198 -4.81 12.25 14.59
CA ASN A 198 -5.43 11.16 13.81
C ASN A 198 -6.97 11.18 13.80
N ASP A 199 -7.61 11.96 14.66
CA ASP A 199 -9.07 12.17 14.63
C ASP A 199 -9.43 13.41 13.82
N ALA A 200 -10.11 13.22 12.70
CA ALA A 200 -10.44 14.30 11.77
C ALA A 200 -11.40 15.35 12.34
N LYS A 201 -12.20 15.01 13.36
CA LYS A 201 -13.14 15.96 13.98
C LYS A 201 -12.40 16.96 14.87
N SER A 202 -11.56 16.46 15.78
CA SER A 202 -10.71 17.30 16.62
C SER A 202 -9.64 18.03 15.79
N GLY A 203 -9.13 17.38 14.74
CA GLY A 203 -8.20 17.97 13.77
C GLY A 203 -8.81 19.19 13.05
N ALA A 204 -10.12 19.18 12.78
CA ALA A 204 -10.80 20.31 12.17
C ALA A 204 -10.74 21.58 13.06
N GLU A 205 -10.85 21.45 14.37
CA GLU A 205 -10.69 22.58 15.28
C GLU A 205 -9.25 23.11 15.31
N THR A 206 -8.26 22.18 15.20
CA THR A 206 -6.84 22.56 15.10
C THR A 206 -6.59 23.36 13.81
N VAL A 207 -7.12 22.91 12.68
CA VAL A 207 -7.03 23.63 11.40
C VAL A 207 -7.76 24.99 11.50
N ALA A 208 -8.97 25.02 12.04
CA ALA A 208 -9.73 26.26 12.18
C ALA A 208 -9.01 27.29 13.06
N LYS A 209 -8.37 26.86 14.14
CA LYS A 209 -7.52 27.71 14.99
C LYS A 209 -6.36 28.27 14.18
N ALA A 210 -5.61 27.45 13.47
CA ALA A 210 -4.48 27.90 12.65
C ALA A 210 -4.89 28.92 11.58
N LEU A 211 -6.05 28.75 10.95
CA LEU A 211 -6.59 29.70 9.95
C LEU A 211 -7.01 31.04 10.58
N ARG A 212 -7.51 31.04 11.81
CA ARG A 212 -7.83 32.28 12.53
C ARG A 212 -6.57 33.07 12.92
N GLU A 213 -5.51 32.34 13.28
CA GLU A 213 -4.21 32.91 13.67
C GLU A 213 -3.40 33.42 12.47
N ASN A 214 -3.72 32.95 11.23
CA ASN A 214 -3.05 33.31 10.00
C ASN A 214 -4.11 33.80 8.97
N ALA A 215 -4.52 35.03 9.13
CA ALA A 215 -5.66 35.61 8.40
C ALA A 215 -5.44 35.79 6.87
N ASP A 216 -4.21 35.64 6.40
CA ASP A 216 -3.81 35.67 4.99
C ASP A 216 -3.95 34.30 4.30
N ILE A 217 -3.99 33.20 5.06
CA ILE A 217 -4.15 31.84 4.53
C ILE A 217 -5.60 31.61 4.09
N ARG A 218 -5.74 31.00 2.89
CA ARG A 218 -7.02 30.56 2.31
C ARG A 218 -6.99 29.15 1.74
N ILE A 219 -5.81 28.57 1.67
CA ILE A 219 -5.54 27.31 0.98
C ILE A 219 -4.86 26.34 1.94
N ILE A 220 -5.36 25.10 1.95
CA ILE A 220 -4.80 24.04 2.79
C ILE A 220 -4.39 22.86 1.89
N LEU A 221 -3.14 22.41 2.00
CA LEU A 221 -2.66 21.19 1.39
C LEU A 221 -2.32 20.16 2.49
N SER A 222 -2.99 19.04 2.45
CA SER A 222 -2.94 17.98 3.46
C SER A 222 -2.15 16.77 2.96
N SER A 223 -1.47 16.03 3.84
CA SER A 223 -0.58 14.93 3.46
C SER A 223 -1.13 13.52 3.69
N GLY A 224 -2.25 13.35 4.37
CA GLY A 224 -2.86 12.05 4.62
C GLY A 224 -4.38 12.12 4.78
N GLN A 225 -5.00 10.99 5.16
CA GLN A 225 -6.46 10.86 5.18
C GLN A 225 -7.14 11.76 6.22
N SER A 226 -6.71 11.65 7.48
CA SER A 226 -7.38 12.34 8.61
C SER A 226 -7.24 13.85 8.51
N ASP A 227 -6.06 14.34 8.14
CA ASP A 227 -5.81 15.79 8.00
C ASP A 227 -6.45 16.37 6.73
N THR A 228 -6.61 15.60 5.65
CA THR A 228 -7.41 16.00 4.49
C THR A 228 -8.88 16.18 4.86
N GLU A 229 -9.46 15.21 5.56
CA GLU A 229 -10.84 15.33 6.05
C GLU A 229 -10.98 16.48 7.05
N ALA A 230 -10.02 16.64 7.97
CA ALA A 230 -10.02 17.72 8.96
C ALA A 230 -10.03 19.10 8.30
N ALA A 231 -9.21 19.30 7.26
CA ALA A 231 -9.18 20.56 6.50
C ALA A 231 -10.52 20.88 5.87
N GLY A 232 -11.15 19.94 5.21
CA GLY A 232 -12.46 20.12 4.60
C GLY A 232 -13.57 20.38 5.64
N ARG A 233 -13.57 19.66 6.78
CA ARG A 233 -14.50 19.88 7.90
C ARG A 233 -14.33 21.27 8.52
N ALA A 234 -13.10 21.72 8.70
CA ALA A 234 -12.83 23.06 9.22
C ALA A 234 -13.44 24.15 8.32
N ILE A 235 -13.31 24.00 7.00
CA ILE A 235 -13.92 24.93 6.03
C ILE A 235 -15.43 24.85 6.10
N GLU A 236 -16.03 23.65 6.12
CA GLU A 236 -17.47 23.45 6.21
C GLU A 236 -18.07 24.14 7.44
N ALA A 237 -17.46 23.94 8.61
CA ALA A 237 -18.00 24.36 9.89
C ALA A 237 -17.75 25.87 10.19
N HIS A 238 -16.57 26.39 9.84
CA HIS A 238 -16.12 27.69 10.33
C HIS A 238 -15.95 28.76 9.23
N PHE A 239 -15.73 28.34 7.97
CA PHE A 239 -15.39 29.24 6.89
C PHE A 239 -16.23 29.04 5.61
N PRO A 240 -17.53 28.69 5.71
CA PRO A 240 -18.35 28.45 4.53
C PRO A 240 -18.44 29.73 3.70
N LYS A 241 -18.29 29.65 2.38
CA LYS A 241 -18.41 30.76 1.43
C LYS A 241 -17.39 31.90 1.60
N GLN A 242 -16.26 31.66 2.31
CA GLN A 242 -15.22 32.68 2.53
C GLN A 242 -14.00 32.50 1.61
N GLY A 243 -14.12 31.71 0.54
CA GLY A 243 -13.07 31.51 -0.43
C GLY A 243 -11.96 30.51 0.00
N TYR A 244 -12.14 29.83 1.14
CA TYR A 244 -11.23 28.75 1.55
C TYR A 244 -11.45 27.49 0.72
N TRP A 245 -10.38 26.79 0.47
CA TRP A 245 -10.43 25.46 -0.13
C TRP A 245 -9.25 24.62 0.34
N SER A 246 -9.41 23.30 0.23
CA SER A 246 -8.35 22.34 0.54
C SER A 246 -8.17 21.32 -0.56
N ALA A 247 -7.01 20.66 -0.54
CA ALA A 247 -6.71 19.45 -1.29
C ALA A 247 -5.78 18.57 -0.46
N GLY A 248 -5.71 17.27 -0.75
CA GLY A 248 -4.87 16.39 0.03
C GLY A 248 -4.81 14.97 -0.49
N PHE A 249 -4.74 14.02 0.42
CA PHE A 249 -4.57 12.60 0.14
C PHE A 249 -5.69 11.76 0.73
N ASP A 250 -5.88 10.63 0.13
CA ASP A 250 -6.71 9.52 0.57
C ASP A 250 -8.22 9.80 0.53
N LEU A 251 -8.99 8.77 0.77
CA LEU A 251 -10.43 8.79 0.67
C LEU A 251 -11.09 8.38 1.99
N SER A 252 -12.11 9.13 2.37
CA SER A 252 -13.10 8.72 3.36
C SER A 252 -14.49 9.08 2.84
N PRO A 253 -15.57 8.51 3.36
CA PRO A 253 -16.92 8.91 2.98
C PRO A 253 -17.13 10.42 3.13
N LYS A 254 -16.62 11.02 4.21
CA LYS A 254 -16.75 12.47 4.44
C LYS A 254 -15.87 13.29 3.51
N THR A 255 -14.65 12.86 3.21
CA THR A 255 -13.80 13.54 2.20
C THR A 255 -14.51 13.61 0.85
N LEU A 256 -15.14 12.52 0.41
CA LEU A 256 -15.88 12.48 -0.86
C LEU A 256 -17.11 13.42 -0.85
N GLU A 257 -17.86 13.50 0.26
CA GLU A 257 -18.94 14.50 0.43
C GLU A 257 -18.39 15.91 0.33
N LEU A 258 -17.28 16.20 1.01
CA LEU A 258 -16.64 17.52 1.01
C LEU A 258 -16.11 17.93 -0.36
N ILE A 259 -15.70 16.96 -1.19
CA ILE A 259 -15.40 17.19 -2.61
C ILE A 259 -16.66 17.57 -3.40
N GLN A 260 -17.78 16.86 -3.18
CA GLN A 260 -19.03 17.17 -3.87
C GLN A 260 -19.51 18.59 -3.62
N ILE A 261 -19.43 19.06 -2.36
CA ILE A 261 -19.86 20.41 -1.98
C ILE A 261 -18.78 21.49 -2.24
N GLY A 262 -17.51 21.09 -2.48
CA GLY A 262 -16.43 21.95 -2.94
C GLY A 262 -15.59 22.58 -1.85
N HIS A 263 -15.60 22.06 -0.63
CA HIS A 263 -14.68 22.45 0.43
C HIS A 263 -13.31 21.79 0.26
N ILE A 264 -13.30 20.55 -0.27
CA ILE A 264 -12.10 19.91 -0.82
C ILE A 264 -12.20 19.98 -2.33
N ARG A 265 -11.20 20.53 -3.02
CA ARG A 265 -11.18 20.60 -4.48
C ARG A 265 -10.89 19.27 -5.12
N PHE A 266 -9.90 18.57 -4.57
CA PHE A 266 -9.51 17.25 -5.02
C PHE A 266 -8.72 16.53 -3.91
N THR A 267 -8.60 15.22 -4.05
CA THR A 267 -7.71 14.38 -3.25
C THR A 267 -6.94 13.44 -4.17
N ILE A 268 -5.81 12.94 -3.69
CA ILE A 268 -5.01 11.92 -4.36
C ILE A 268 -5.32 10.56 -3.75
N ASP A 269 -5.81 9.65 -4.57
CA ASP A 269 -6.08 8.26 -4.21
C ASP A 269 -4.84 7.39 -4.47
N GLN A 270 -4.34 6.73 -3.45
CA GLN A 270 -3.22 5.80 -3.52
C GLN A 270 -3.66 4.34 -3.76
N GLN A 271 -4.92 4.11 -4.04
CA GLN A 271 -5.49 2.81 -4.37
C GLN A 271 -5.17 1.70 -3.34
N PRO A 272 -5.63 1.82 -2.10
CA PRO A 272 -5.25 0.90 -1.02
C PRO A 272 -5.64 -0.57 -1.29
N TYR A 273 -6.67 -0.84 -2.09
CA TYR A 273 -7.04 -2.21 -2.48
C TYR A 273 -5.89 -2.97 -3.16
N VAL A 274 -5.18 -2.32 -4.11
CA VAL A 274 -4.07 -2.98 -4.81
C VAL A 274 -2.86 -3.19 -3.90
N GLN A 275 -2.72 -2.37 -2.86
CA GLN A 275 -1.67 -2.51 -1.84
C GLN A 275 -1.91 -3.74 -0.95
N GLY A 276 -3.14 -4.23 -0.86
CA GLY A 276 -3.46 -5.51 -0.24
C GLY A 276 -3.39 -6.68 -1.22
N PHE A 277 -3.82 -6.46 -2.47
CA PHE A 277 -3.95 -7.51 -3.46
C PHE A 277 -2.60 -8.01 -4.00
N TYR A 278 -1.76 -7.10 -4.49
CA TYR A 278 -0.52 -7.50 -5.17
C TYR A 278 0.53 -8.13 -4.27
N PRO A 279 0.72 -7.78 -2.97
CA PRO A 279 1.65 -8.49 -2.11
C PRO A 279 1.34 -9.97 -1.97
N VAL A 280 0.06 -10.35 -1.88
CA VAL A 280 -0.36 -11.77 -1.83
C VAL A 280 0.04 -12.49 -3.10
N VAL A 281 -0.22 -11.88 -4.26
CA VAL A 281 0.17 -12.46 -5.57
C VAL A 281 1.68 -12.60 -5.66
N ALA A 282 2.43 -11.55 -5.34
CA ALA A 282 3.88 -11.51 -5.41
C ALA A 282 4.54 -12.59 -4.52
N LEU A 283 4.13 -12.66 -3.25
CA LEU A 283 4.64 -13.65 -2.31
C LEU A 283 4.27 -15.08 -2.75
N THR A 284 3.04 -15.30 -3.22
CA THR A 284 2.60 -16.64 -3.65
C THR A 284 3.36 -17.11 -4.89
N LEU A 285 3.58 -16.25 -5.88
CA LEU A 285 4.35 -16.60 -7.08
C LEU A 285 5.83 -16.87 -6.74
N ASN A 286 6.39 -16.08 -5.84
CA ASN A 286 7.75 -16.30 -5.36
C ASN A 286 7.89 -17.65 -4.63
N LEU A 287 7.01 -17.93 -3.69
CA LEU A 287 7.04 -19.16 -2.89
C LEU A 287 6.76 -20.42 -3.70
N ARG A 288 5.85 -20.39 -4.67
CA ARG A 288 5.48 -21.55 -5.48
C ARG A 288 6.40 -21.81 -6.65
N TYR A 289 6.91 -20.75 -7.27
CA TYR A 289 7.58 -20.85 -8.58
C TYR A 289 8.94 -20.18 -8.63
N GLY A 290 9.41 -19.57 -7.53
CA GLY A 290 10.68 -18.83 -7.50
C GLY A 290 10.67 -17.57 -8.37
N ILE A 291 9.50 -17.05 -8.73
CA ILE A 291 9.39 -15.84 -9.55
C ILE A 291 9.76 -14.62 -8.69
N ALA A 292 10.77 -13.88 -9.11
CA ALA A 292 11.17 -12.65 -8.43
C ALA A 292 10.08 -11.58 -8.60
N PRO A 293 9.56 -10.99 -7.50
CA PRO A 293 8.60 -9.92 -7.58
C PRO A 293 9.24 -8.61 -8.05
N SER A 294 8.42 -7.69 -8.57
CA SER A 294 8.82 -6.34 -8.94
C SER A 294 8.05 -5.31 -8.14
N ASP A 295 8.61 -4.11 -7.99
CA ASP A 295 7.91 -2.98 -7.38
C ASP A 295 6.66 -2.62 -8.19
N VAL A 296 5.60 -2.29 -7.47
CA VAL A 296 4.33 -1.82 -8.05
C VAL A 296 4.01 -0.44 -7.47
N ASP A 297 3.97 0.57 -8.35
CA ASP A 297 3.46 1.89 -7.97
C ASP A 297 1.93 1.84 -7.90
N ALA A 298 1.37 2.01 -6.71
CA ALA A 298 -0.07 2.06 -6.50
C ALA A 298 -0.72 3.32 -7.09
N GLY A 299 0.11 4.30 -7.49
CA GLY A 299 -0.31 5.46 -8.25
C GLY A 299 -0.76 6.66 -7.42
N ALA A 300 -1.19 7.70 -8.15
CA ALA A 300 -1.65 8.98 -7.60
C ALA A 300 -2.87 9.47 -8.40
N GLY A 301 -3.97 8.75 -8.31
CA GLY A 301 -5.22 9.08 -9.00
C GLY A 301 -5.86 10.34 -8.42
N ILE A 302 -6.24 11.30 -9.29
CA ILE A 302 -6.96 12.50 -8.86
C ILE A 302 -8.44 12.19 -8.73
N VAL A 303 -8.99 12.46 -7.55
CA VAL A 303 -10.43 12.41 -7.28
C VAL A 303 -10.94 13.82 -7.02
N ASP A 304 -11.80 14.31 -7.92
CA ASP A 304 -12.40 15.64 -7.86
C ASP A 304 -13.91 15.58 -8.18
N ARG A 305 -14.54 16.74 -8.35
CA ARG A 305 -15.98 16.83 -8.64
C ARG A 305 -16.43 16.08 -9.92
N ARG A 306 -15.51 15.80 -10.86
CA ARG A 306 -15.83 15.14 -12.14
C ARG A 306 -16.04 13.64 -11.98
N ASN A 307 -15.34 13.00 -11.03
CA ASN A 307 -15.37 11.56 -10.84
C ASN A 307 -15.79 11.08 -9.44
N VAL A 308 -15.97 12.00 -8.48
CA VAL A 308 -16.28 11.68 -7.08
C VAL A 308 -17.50 10.77 -6.92
N LYS A 309 -18.55 10.92 -7.73
CA LYS A 309 -19.76 10.08 -7.64
C LYS A 309 -19.47 8.60 -7.90
N GLN A 310 -18.65 8.32 -8.93
CA GLN A 310 -18.22 6.95 -9.23
C GLN A 310 -17.33 6.41 -8.10
N VAL A 311 -16.42 7.23 -7.59
CA VAL A 311 -15.51 6.83 -6.51
C VAL A 311 -16.27 6.55 -5.20
N MET A 312 -17.32 7.33 -4.88
CA MET A 312 -18.18 7.06 -3.71
C MET A 312 -18.78 5.66 -3.72
N GLN A 313 -19.26 5.19 -4.88
CA GLN A 313 -19.79 3.84 -5.00
C GLN A 313 -18.68 2.80 -4.77
N LEU A 314 -17.53 2.97 -5.39
CA LEU A 314 -16.39 2.04 -5.23
C LEU A 314 -15.86 2.03 -3.78
N THR A 315 -15.91 3.18 -3.08
CA THR A 315 -15.56 3.27 -1.66
C THR A 315 -16.57 2.51 -0.79
N ALA A 316 -17.87 2.68 -1.06
CA ALA A 316 -18.92 1.93 -0.36
C ALA A 316 -18.79 0.41 -0.56
N ASP A 317 -18.32 -0.01 -1.73
CA ASP A 317 -18.07 -1.42 -2.07
C ASP A 317 -16.70 -1.93 -1.53
N GLY A 318 -15.92 -1.07 -0.86
CA GLY A 318 -14.65 -1.41 -0.23
C GLY A 318 -13.45 -1.52 -1.18
N TYR A 319 -13.53 -0.96 -2.39
CA TYR A 319 -12.42 -0.98 -3.37
C TYR A 319 -11.53 0.27 -3.33
N ARG A 320 -11.95 1.29 -2.57
CA ARG A 320 -11.22 2.55 -2.47
C ARG A 320 -11.16 3.02 -1.02
#